data_9016f3da43bcae77403c4bb02a6f8ac7
#
_entry.id   9016f3da43bcae77403c4bb02a6f8ac7
#
_cell.length_a   1.000
_cell.length_b   1.000
_cell.length_c   1.000
_cell.angle_alpha   90.00
_cell.angle_beta   90.00
_cell.angle_gamma   90.00
#
_symmetry.space_group_name_H-M   'P 1'
#
loop_
_entity.id
_entity.type
_entity.pdbx_description
1 polymer ?
#
loop_
_entity_poly.entity_id
_entity_poly.type
_entity_poly.pdbx_seq_one_letter_code
_entity_poly.pdbx_strand_id
1 'polypeptide(L)'
;MRRVVSLLLTGLVAGAVVLGTATPALAHNVLISSDPKDGSSVEAGPAAITLTFDQPVTGGEGFNTISVTGPEGTRWEADGEPTVKDTSVTFPLRPLGPAAEYAVSYRILSADGHPVSGSLRFTLSKAGDGTPAPAATGSAQSSASESGGGGGLPIWVWIAGAVVLLAGGVFFALRGGGEQR
;
A
#
# COMPACT_ATOMS: atom_id res chain seq x y z
N MET A 1 -19.72 40.75 -24.75
CA MET A 1 -18.36 40.43 -24.23
C MET A 1 -18.27 40.41 -22.71
N ARG A 2 -18.64 41.45 -21.95
CA ARG A 2 -18.52 41.50 -20.48
C ARG A 2 -19.22 40.34 -19.77
N ARG A 3 -20.43 39.89 -20.20
CA ARG A 3 -21.17 38.78 -19.60
C ARG A 3 -20.48 37.43 -19.82
N VAL A 4 -19.90 37.21 -20.99
CA VAL A 4 -19.17 35.93 -21.30
C VAL A 4 -17.86 35.83 -20.49
N VAL A 5 -17.12 36.94 -20.38
CA VAL A 5 -15.91 37.02 -19.56
C VAL A 5 -16.24 36.76 -18.07
N SER A 6 -17.33 37.37 -17.58
CA SER A 6 -17.78 37.16 -16.20
C SER A 6 -18.15 35.70 -15.94
N LEU A 7 -18.86 35.03 -16.83
CA LEU A 7 -19.22 33.61 -16.70
C LEU A 7 -17.99 32.71 -16.74
N LEU A 8 -17.02 32.99 -17.59
CA LEU A 8 -15.76 32.22 -17.65
C LEU A 8 -14.92 32.40 -16.37
N LEU A 9 -14.85 33.64 -15.86
CA LEU A 9 -14.15 33.88 -14.59
C LEU A 9 -14.83 33.21 -13.41
N THR A 10 -16.15 33.25 -13.34
CA THR A 10 -16.92 32.57 -12.30
C THR A 10 -16.72 31.04 -12.37
N GLY A 11 -16.75 30.46 -13.58
CA GLY A 11 -16.48 29.05 -13.80
C GLY A 11 -15.06 28.63 -13.39
N LEU A 12 -14.05 29.46 -13.70
CA LEU A 12 -12.67 29.22 -13.31
C LEU A 12 -12.47 29.26 -11.79
N VAL A 13 -13.07 30.26 -11.12
CA VAL A 13 -13.00 30.40 -9.65
C VAL A 13 -13.74 29.25 -8.98
N ALA A 14 -14.92 28.87 -9.47
CA ALA A 14 -15.67 27.73 -8.93
C ALA A 14 -14.91 26.41 -9.11
N GLY A 15 -14.29 26.20 -10.27
CA GLY A 15 -13.43 25.04 -10.53
C GLY A 15 -12.19 24.98 -9.63
N ALA A 16 -11.53 26.12 -9.39
CA ALA A 16 -10.38 26.19 -8.50
C ALA A 16 -10.75 25.92 -7.03
N VAL A 17 -11.93 26.34 -6.58
CA VAL A 17 -12.43 26.05 -5.22
C VAL A 17 -12.70 24.55 -5.04
N VAL A 18 -13.32 23.90 -6.03
CA VAL A 18 -13.59 22.43 -5.97
C VAL A 18 -12.30 21.63 -5.94
N LEU A 19 -11.29 22.01 -6.73
CA LEU A 19 -9.97 21.36 -6.72
C LEU A 19 -9.18 21.59 -5.42
N GLY A 20 -9.36 22.75 -4.78
CA GLY A 20 -8.66 23.09 -3.54
C GLY A 20 -9.21 22.40 -2.28
N THR A 21 -10.40 21.81 -2.34
CA THR A 21 -11.03 21.11 -1.19
C THR A 21 -10.86 19.60 -1.22
N ALA A 22 -10.13 19.05 -2.21
CA ALA A 22 -9.82 17.62 -2.24
C ALA A 22 -8.91 17.27 -1.06
N THR A 23 -9.48 16.73 0.01
CA THR A 23 -8.70 16.10 1.08
C THR A 23 -7.96 14.89 0.51
N PRO A 24 -6.66 14.68 0.84
CA PRO A 24 -5.99 13.45 0.46
C PRO A 24 -6.78 12.28 1.03
N ALA A 25 -7.27 11.40 0.16
CA ALA A 25 -7.82 10.13 0.58
C ALA A 25 -6.66 9.31 1.14
N LEU A 26 -6.65 9.07 2.45
CA LEU A 26 -5.76 8.09 3.07
C LEU A 26 -6.27 6.71 2.68
N ALA A 27 -5.80 6.20 1.56
CA ALA A 27 -6.22 4.94 0.99
C ALA A 27 -5.30 3.76 1.39
N HIS A 28 -4.34 3.99 2.28
CA HIS A 28 -3.39 2.98 2.72
C HIS A 28 -3.90 2.29 3.97
N ASN A 29 -4.01 0.97 3.92
CA ASN A 29 -4.35 0.16 5.10
C ASN A 29 -3.32 0.36 6.21
N VAL A 30 -3.81 0.67 7.41
CA VAL A 30 -3.01 0.76 8.63
C VAL A 30 -3.28 -0.47 9.48
N LEU A 31 -2.22 -1.13 9.98
CA LEU A 31 -2.37 -2.23 10.91
C LEU A 31 -2.92 -1.71 12.24
N ILE A 32 -4.11 -2.17 12.63
CA ILE A 32 -4.76 -1.79 13.90
C ILE A 32 -4.35 -2.74 15.02
N SER A 33 -4.27 -4.03 14.72
CA SER A 33 -3.92 -5.05 15.71
C SER A 33 -3.36 -6.30 15.05
N SER A 34 -2.64 -7.08 15.85
CA SER A 34 -2.14 -8.39 15.46
C SER A 34 -2.36 -9.41 16.57
N ASP A 35 -2.43 -10.67 16.20
CA ASP A 35 -2.41 -11.81 17.12
C ASP A 35 -1.37 -12.83 16.59
N PRO A 36 -0.26 -13.04 17.34
CA PRO A 36 0.17 -12.38 18.59
C PRO A 36 0.33 -10.87 18.44
N LYS A 37 0.10 -10.14 19.55
CA LYS A 37 0.35 -8.70 19.60
C LYS A 37 1.83 -8.38 19.40
N ASP A 38 2.09 -7.29 18.67
CA ASP A 38 3.46 -6.78 18.51
C ASP A 38 4.14 -6.56 19.87
N GLY A 39 5.35 -7.08 20.01
CA GLY A 39 6.14 -7.04 21.25
C GLY A 39 5.65 -7.94 22.37
N SER A 40 4.60 -8.76 22.17
CA SER A 40 4.07 -9.62 23.21
C SER A 40 4.90 -10.89 23.42
N SER A 41 4.71 -11.52 24.61
CA SER A 41 5.23 -12.84 24.92
C SER A 41 4.10 -13.84 25.03
N VAL A 42 4.22 -14.97 24.34
CA VAL A 42 3.26 -16.09 24.36
C VAL A 42 3.93 -17.33 24.93
N GLU A 43 3.18 -18.13 25.67
CA GLU A 43 3.72 -19.39 26.25
C GLU A 43 3.70 -20.55 25.26
N ALA A 44 2.75 -20.57 24.36
CA ALA A 44 2.62 -21.59 23.32
C ALA A 44 2.68 -20.94 21.94
N GLY A 45 3.32 -21.61 20.99
CA GLY A 45 3.39 -21.15 19.61
C GLY A 45 1.98 -21.04 19.01
N PRO A 46 1.62 -19.88 18.43
CA PRO A 46 0.34 -19.75 17.76
C PRO A 46 0.30 -20.60 16.48
N ALA A 47 -0.88 -21.08 16.14
CA ALA A 47 -1.06 -21.84 14.89
C ALA A 47 -1.13 -20.93 13.64
N ALA A 48 -1.32 -19.62 13.85
CA ALA A 48 -1.43 -18.64 12.78
C ALA A 48 -1.05 -17.25 13.29
N ILE A 49 -0.73 -16.36 12.38
CA ILE A 49 -0.64 -14.91 12.63
C ILE A 49 -1.88 -14.27 12.02
N THR A 50 -2.63 -13.51 12.82
CA THR A 50 -3.75 -12.71 12.35
C THR A 50 -3.40 -11.23 12.40
N LEU A 51 -3.58 -10.55 11.28
CA LEU A 51 -3.38 -9.11 11.14
C LEU A 51 -4.73 -8.45 10.87
N THR A 52 -5.07 -7.40 11.59
CA THR A 52 -6.31 -6.64 11.38
C THR A 52 -5.96 -5.20 11.00
N PHE A 53 -6.54 -4.75 9.89
CA PHE A 53 -6.32 -3.44 9.32
C PHE A 53 -7.55 -2.53 9.50
N ASP A 54 -7.39 -1.24 9.27
CA ASP A 54 -8.47 -0.24 9.34
C ASP A 54 -9.40 -0.28 8.11
N GLN A 55 -8.94 -0.91 7.01
CA GLN A 55 -9.67 -1.01 5.75
C GLN A 55 -9.61 -2.43 5.18
N PRO A 56 -10.53 -2.81 4.27
CA PRO A 56 -10.54 -4.13 3.65
C PRO A 56 -9.24 -4.46 2.92
N VAL A 57 -8.87 -5.73 2.97
CA VAL A 57 -7.72 -6.30 2.26
C VAL A 57 -8.20 -7.09 1.07
N THR A 58 -7.53 -6.95 -0.06
CA THR A 58 -7.85 -7.70 -1.27
C THR A 58 -7.33 -9.13 -1.16
N GLY A 59 -8.23 -10.12 -1.27
CA GLY A 59 -7.88 -11.54 -1.35
C GLY A 59 -7.43 -11.93 -2.75
N GLY A 60 -6.71 -13.02 -2.84
CA GLY A 60 -6.23 -13.59 -4.10
C GLY A 60 -4.86 -14.22 -3.94
N GLU A 61 -4.56 -15.17 -4.80
CA GLU A 61 -3.30 -15.91 -4.80
C GLU A 61 -2.11 -14.97 -5.01
N GLY A 62 -1.12 -15.05 -4.11
CA GLY A 62 0.10 -14.25 -4.18
C GLY A 62 -0.06 -12.76 -3.81
N PHE A 63 -1.26 -12.28 -3.51
CA PHE A 63 -1.48 -10.87 -3.15
C PHE A 63 -0.99 -10.55 -1.75
N ASN A 64 -1.14 -11.52 -0.84
CA ASN A 64 -0.80 -11.35 0.56
C ASN A 64 0.26 -12.38 0.95
N THR A 65 1.35 -11.93 1.53
CA THR A 65 2.48 -12.78 1.90
C THR A 65 2.96 -12.48 3.30
N ILE A 66 3.54 -13.49 3.94
CA ILE A 66 4.18 -13.38 5.25
C ILE A 66 5.54 -14.10 5.20
N SER A 67 6.46 -13.61 6.00
CA SER A 67 7.69 -14.31 6.34
C SER A 67 7.85 -14.28 7.86
N VAL A 68 8.02 -15.41 8.48
CA VAL A 68 8.25 -15.52 9.93
C VAL A 68 9.63 -16.08 10.17
N THR A 69 10.51 -15.24 10.69
CA THR A 69 11.92 -15.54 10.91
C THR A 69 12.17 -15.76 12.41
N GLY A 70 12.65 -16.91 12.77
CA GLY A 70 13.07 -17.27 14.11
C GLY A 70 14.57 -17.14 14.31
N PRO A 71 15.12 -17.77 15.38
CA PRO A 71 16.55 -17.79 15.65
C PRO A 71 17.35 -18.31 14.44
N GLU A 72 18.55 -17.77 14.29
CA GLU A 72 19.49 -18.16 13.22
C GLU A 72 18.94 -17.97 11.79
N GLY A 73 17.91 -17.13 11.62
CA GLY A 73 17.30 -16.87 10.32
C GLY A 73 16.40 -18.00 9.80
N THR A 74 16.00 -18.93 10.66
CA THR A 74 15.10 -20.04 10.28
C THR A 74 13.70 -19.54 9.97
N ARG A 75 13.02 -20.19 9.02
CA ARG A 75 11.69 -19.80 8.54
C ARG A 75 10.60 -20.69 9.16
N TRP A 76 9.46 -20.05 9.50
CA TRP A 76 8.39 -20.71 10.27
C TRP A 76 6.98 -20.50 9.70
N GLU A 77 6.84 -19.78 8.61
CA GLU A 77 5.56 -19.72 7.90
C GLU A 77 5.20 -21.11 7.34
N ALA A 78 3.92 -21.45 7.41
CA ALA A 78 3.43 -22.68 6.79
C ALA A 78 3.23 -22.48 5.28
N ASP A 79 3.23 -23.59 4.55
CA ASP A 79 2.80 -23.59 3.17
C ASP A 79 1.29 -23.36 3.10
N GLY A 80 0.83 -22.61 2.10
CA GLY A 80 -0.57 -22.31 1.86
C GLY A 80 -0.89 -20.83 1.80
N GLU A 81 -2.06 -20.56 1.24
CA GLU A 81 -2.53 -19.20 1.05
C GLU A 81 -3.11 -18.63 2.34
N PRO A 82 -2.94 -17.33 2.59
CA PRO A 82 -3.59 -16.66 3.70
C PRO A 82 -5.10 -16.59 3.50
N THR A 83 -5.85 -16.63 4.60
CA THR A 83 -7.29 -16.41 4.59
C THR A 83 -7.59 -14.94 4.82
N VAL A 84 -8.26 -14.31 3.86
CA VAL A 84 -8.70 -12.91 3.96
C VAL A 84 -10.18 -12.86 4.30
N LYS A 85 -10.54 -12.10 5.34
CA LYS A 85 -11.91 -11.79 5.75
C LYS A 85 -12.02 -10.30 6.02
N ASP A 86 -12.55 -9.57 5.02
CA ASP A 86 -12.74 -8.12 5.10
C ASP A 86 -11.44 -7.40 5.50
N THR A 87 -11.33 -6.90 6.71
CA THR A 87 -10.15 -6.19 7.23
C THR A 87 -9.09 -7.09 7.83
N SER A 88 -9.33 -8.40 7.93
CA SER A 88 -8.44 -9.34 8.62
C SER A 88 -7.79 -10.31 7.66
N VAL A 89 -6.49 -10.56 7.86
CA VAL A 89 -5.71 -11.56 7.13
C VAL A 89 -5.09 -12.53 8.13
N THR A 90 -5.32 -13.82 7.93
CA THR A 90 -4.77 -14.89 8.77
C THR A 90 -3.79 -15.73 7.96
N PHE A 91 -2.56 -15.80 8.42
CA PHE A 91 -1.47 -16.57 7.83
C PHE A 91 -1.18 -17.79 8.68
N PRO A 92 -1.25 -19.00 8.15
CA PRO A 92 -0.93 -20.23 8.90
C PRO A 92 0.56 -20.26 9.26
N LEU A 93 0.86 -20.82 10.44
CA LEU A 93 2.22 -21.06 10.91
C LEU A 93 2.50 -22.55 11.06
N ARG A 94 3.75 -22.93 10.88
CA ARG A 94 4.28 -24.19 11.37
C ARG A 94 4.33 -24.17 12.90
N PRO A 95 4.21 -25.34 13.56
CA PRO A 95 4.49 -25.40 14.99
C PRO A 95 5.88 -24.81 15.27
N LEU A 96 5.94 -23.87 16.21
CA LEU A 96 7.18 -23.21 16.58
C LEU A 96 8.03 -24.12 17.47
N GLY A 97 9.35 -23.99 17.40
CA GLY A 97 10.31 -24.80 18.15
C GLY A 97 11.00 -24.02 19.28
N PRO A 98 12.08 -23.29 19.04
CA PRO A 98 12.85 -22.65 20.09
C PRO A 98 12.07 -21.57 20.86
N ALA A 99 12.29 -21.48 22.18
CA ALA A 99 11.91 -20.31 22.96
C ALA A 99 12.81 -19.13 22.55
N ALA A 100 12.27 -18.17 21.81
CA ALA A 100 13.02 -17.07 21.22
C ALA A 100 12.08 -15.97 20.72
N GLU A 101 12.66 -14.86 20.25
CA GLU A 101 11.96 -13.83 19.49
C GLU A 101 11.76 -14.30 18.04
N TYR A 102 10.57 -14.07 17.52
CA TYR A 102 10.19 -14.31 16.13
C TYR A 102 9.83 -12.98 15.47
N ALA A 103 10.47 -12.69 14.35
CA ALA A 103 10.18 -11.52 13.54
C ALA A 103 9.20 -11.89 12.42
N VAL A 104 8.15 -11.13 12.28
CA VAL A 104 7.12 -11.29 11.26
C VAL A 104 7.18 -10.12 10.30
N SER A 105 7.43 -10.39 9.03
CA SER A 105 7.33 -9.41 7.96
C SER A 105 6.13 -9.77 7.08
N TYR A 106 5.31 -8.80 6.72
CA TYR A 106 4.13 -9.04 5.91
C TYR A 106 4.04 -8.03 4.76
N ARG A 107 3.36 -8.45 3.69
CA ARG A 107 2.93 -7.62 2.59
C ARG A 107 1.49 -8.01 2.26
N ILE A 108 0.59 -7.04 2.24
CA ILE A 108 -0.82 -7.21 1.85
C ILE A 108 -1.16 -6.29 0.68
N LEU A 109 -2.23 -6.61 -0.03
CA LEU A 109 -2.79 -5.75 -1.06
C LEU A 109 -4.03 -5.05 -0.51
N SER A 110 -3.99 -3.73 -0.46
CA SER A 110 -5.13 -2.90 -0.07
C SER A 110 -6.27 -2.99 -1.09
N ALA A 111 -7.49 -2.64 -0.67
CA ALA A 111 -8.65 -2.59 -1.56
C ALA A 111 -8.51 -1.56 -2.70
N ASP A 112 -7.66 -0.56 -2.53
CA ASP A 112 -7.32 0.43 -3.57
C ASP A 112 -6.22 -0.04 -4.55
N GLY A 113 -5.73 -1.28 -4.38
CA GLY A 113 -4.72 -1.90 -5.24
C GLY A 113 -3.27 -1.56 -4.88
N HIS A 114 -3.02 -0.87 -3.77
CA HIS A 114 -1.65 -0.57 -3.34
C HIS A 114 -1.11 -1.62 -2.36
N PRO A 115 0.16 -2.05 -2.52
CA PRO A 115 0.80 -2.94 -1.56
C PRO A 115 1.15 -2.19 -0.28
N VAL A 116 0.81 -2.80 0.86
CA VAL A 116 1.18 -2.33 2.20
C VAL A 116 2.07 -3.36 2.85
N SER A 117 3.21 -2.93 3.37
CA SER A 117 4.17 -3.82 4.04
C SER A 117 4.46 -3.31 5.45
N GLY A 118 4.76 -4.26 6.34
CA GLY A 118 5.14 -3.94 7.70
C GLY A 118 5.81 -5.11 8.39
N SER A 119 6.19 -4.90 9.64
CA SER A 119 6.78 -5.93 10.48
C SER A 119 6.32 -5.79 11.91
N LEU A 120 6.32 -6.92 12.62
CA LEU A 120 6.05 -7.01 14.05
C LEU A 120 6.92 -8.12 14.64
N ARG A 121 6.96 -8.23 15.96
CA ARG A 121 7.71 -9.26 16.68
C ARG A 121 6.88 -9.82 17.83
N PHE A 122 7.14 -11.06 18.17
CA PHE A 122 6.65 -11.66 19.41
C PHE A 122 7.67 -12.64 19.96
N THR A 123 7.59 -12.94 21.25
CA THR A 123 8.49 -13.88 21.90
C THR A 123 7.75 -15.15 22.28
N LEU A 124 8.24 -16.30 21.87
CA LEU A 124 7.82 -17.58 22.42
C LEU A 124 8.61 -17.86 23.70
N SER A 125 7.94 -17.90 24.85
CA SER A 125 8.61 -18.04 26.17
C SER A 125 8.89 -19.48 26.55
N LYS A 126 8.16 -20.47 26.00
CA LYS A 126 8.37 -21.90 26.19
C LYS A 126 8.65 -22.55 24.85
N ALA A 127 9.71 -23.36 24.77
CA ALA A 127 10.01 -24.09 23.57
C ALA A 127 8.89 -25.06 23.21
N GLY A 128 8.57 -25.13 21.92
CA GLY A 128 7.70 -26.14 21.33
C GLY A 128 8.52 -27.23 20.61
N ASP A 129 7.82 -28.16 19.98
CA ASP A 129 8.42 -29.32 19.30
C ASP A 129 8.50 -29.15 17.77
N GLY A 130 8.24 -27.92 17.29
CA GLY A 130 8.21 -27.64 15.87
C GLY A 130 9.60 -27.64 15.20
N THR A 131 9.58 -27.83 13.89
CA THR A 131 10.77 -27.75 13.04
C THR A 131 10.60 -26.65 11.99
N PRO A 132 11.64 -25.87 11.68
CA PRO A 132 11.56 -24.79 10.69
C PRO A 132 11.26 -25.35 9.28
N ALA A 133 10.81 -24.46 8.41
CA ALA A 133 10.71 -24.78 6.99
C ALA A 133 12.09 -25.18 6.44
N PRO A 134 12.17 -26.11 5.47
CA PRO A 134 13.42 -26.40 4.79
C PRO A 134 14.04 -25.10 4.26
N ALA A 135 15.37 -24.99 4.40
CA ALA A 135 16.07 -23.85 3.82
C ALA A 135 15.73 -23.80 2.32
N ALA A 136 15.16 -22.70 1.86
CA ALA A 136 14.95 -22.49 0.44
C ALA A 136 16.32 -22.47 -0.24
N THR A 137 16.65 -23.51 -0.97
CA THR A 137 17.79 -23.54 -1.90
C THR A 137 17.43 -22.69 -3.12
N GLY A 138 17.35 -21.40 -2.94
CA GLY A 138 16.94 -20.46 -3.99
C GLY A 138 17.45 -19.09 -3.64
N SER A 139 18.45 -18.66 -4.38
CA SER A 139 18.93 -17.31 -4.62
C SER A 139 18.37 -16.22 -3.72
N ALA A 140 19.22 -15.70 -2.84
CA ALA A 140 19.04 -14.37 -2.28
C ALA A 140 18.94 -13.38 -3.47
N GLN A 141 17.72 -13.14 -3.94
CA GLN A 141 17.44 -12.05 -4.85
C GLN A 141 17.44 -10.80 -3.98
N SER A 142 18.62 -10.21 -3.91
CA SER A 142 18.76 -8.83 -3.43
C SER A 142 17.76 -8.00 -4.24
N SER A 143 16.64 -7.65 -3.62
CA SER A 143 15.77 -6.60 -4.14
C SER A 143 16.55 -5.31 -4.03
N ALA A 144 17.43 -5.07 -5.00
CA ALA A 144 17.85 -3.73 -5.32
C ALA A 144 16.56 -2.97 -5.60
N SER A 145 16.28 -1.98 -4.78
CA SER A 145 15.28 -0.96 -5.08
C SER A 145 15.73 -0.29 -6.37
N GLU A 146 15.31 -0.83 -7.51
CA GLU A 146 15.29 -0.07 -8.73
C GLU A 146 14.23 1.00 -8.56
N SER A 147 14.72 2.17 -8.19
CA SER A 147 14.05 3.42 -8.49
C SER A 147 13.85 3.41 -10.01
N GLY A 148 12.71 2.87 -10.44
CA GLY A 148 12.30 2.84 -11.83
C GLY A 148 12.13 4.28 -12.32
N GLY A 149 13.23 4.84 -12.82
CA GLY A 149 13.22 5.98 -13.71
C GLY A 149 12.53 5.57 -15.00
N GLY A 150 11.22 5.47 -15.01
CA GLY A 150 10.43 5.45 -16.23
C GLY A 150 10.72 6.75 -16.96
N GLY A 151 11.33 6.67 -18.17
CA GLY A 151 11.66 7.79 -19.04
C GLY A 151 10.45 8.53 -19.62
N GLY A 152 9.46 8.81 -18.76
CA GLY A 152 8.34 9.69 -19.06
C GLY A 152 8.71 11.12 -18.72
N LEU A 153 8.23 12.07 -19.54
CA LEU A 153 8.38 13.49 -19.25
C LEU A 153 7.84 13.79 -17.85
N PRO A 154 8.58 14.58 -17.03
CA PRO A 154 8.14 14.92 -15.68
C PRO A 154 6.75 15.56 -15.73
N ILE A 155 5.93 15.29 -14.71
CA ILE A 155 4.52 15.71 -14.64
C ILE A 155 4.33 17.22 -14.85
N TRP A 156 5.30 18.05 -14.47
CA TRP A 156 5.25 19.49 -14.69
C TRP A 156 5.21 19.89 -16.17
N VAL A 157 5.75 19.06 -17.07
CA VAL A 157 5.70 19.29 -18.53
C VAL A 157 4.26 19.18 -19.05
N TRP A 158 3.52 18.20 -18.53
CA TRP A 158 2.09 18.03 -18.85
C TRP A 158 1.23 19.15 -18.28
N ILE A 159 1.55 19.59 -17.06
CA ILE A 159 0.89 20.75 -16.42
C ILE A 159 1.17 22.03 -17.22
N ALA A 160 2.43 22.27 -17.60
CA ALA A 160 2.81 23.42 -18.42
C ALA A 160 2.11 23.41 -19.79
N GLY A 161 2.05 22.25 -20.44
CA GLY A 161 1.31 22.04 -21.69
C GLY A 161 -0.18 22.39 -21.56
N ALA A 162 -0.82 21.90 -20.50
CA ALA A 162 -2.23 22.20 -20.23
C ALA A 162 -2.49 23.70 -20.00
N VAL A 163 -1.61 24.39 -19.26
CA VAL A 163 -1.69 25.84 -19.02
C VAL A 163 -1.54 26.63 -20.32
N VAL A 164 -0.59 26.24 -21.18
CA VAL A 164 -0.38 26.89 -22.47
C VAL A 164 -1.58 26.70 -23.40
N LEU A 165 -2.16 25.51 -23.44
CA LEU A 165 -3.36 25.24 -24.24
C LEU A 165 -4.57 26.03 -23.74
N LEU A 166 -4.77 26.12 -22.43
CA LEU A 166 -5.82 26.92 -21.83
C LEU A 166 -5.64 28.42 -22.13
N ALA A 167 -4.43 28.95 -21.95
CA ALA A 167 -4.12 30.35 -22.23
C ALA A 167 -4.30 30.67 -23.73
N GLY A 168 -3.83 29.78 -24.61
CA GLY A 168 -4.01 29.91 -26.06
C GLY A 168 -5.48 29.85 -26.48
N GLY A 169 -6.27 28.95 -25.92
CA GLY A 169 -7.71 28.85 -26.15
C GLY A 169 -8.47 30.09 -25.72
N VAL A 170 -8.16 30.65 -24.54
CA VAL A 170 -8.75 31.91 -24.05
C VAL A 170 -8.34 33.07 -24.93
N PHE A 171 -7.07 33.18 -25.32
CA PHE A 171 -6.59 34.22 -26.22
C PHE A 171 -7.29 34.17 -27.58
N PHE A 172 -7.45 33.00 -28.18
CA PHE A 172 -8.12 32.82 -29.45
C PHE A 172 -9.63 33.17 -29.36
N ALA A 173 -10.29 32.76 -28.29
CA ALA A 173 -11.70 33.07 -28.03
C ALA A 173 -11.94 34.57 -27.86
N LEU A 174 -11.00 35.30 -27.24
CA LEU A 174 -11.10 36.76 -27.07
C LEU A 174 -10.79 37.51 -28.37
N ARG A 175 -9.92 36.99 -29.23
CA ARG A 175 -9.54 37.63 -30.49
C ARG A 175 -10.52 37.35 -31.64
N GLY A 176 -11.17 36.14 -31.64
CA GLY A 176 -12.15 35.73 -32.64
C GLY A 176 -13.55 36.35 -32.51
N GLY A 177 -13.85 37.03 -31.43
CA GLY A 177 -15.17 37.70 -31.16
C GLY A 177 -15.38 39.06 -31.80
N GLY A 178 -14.54 39.49 -32.70
CA GLY A 178 -14.45 40.86 -33.24
C GLY A 178 -15.04 41.15 -34.62
N GLU A 179 -15.81 40.23 -35.24
CA GLU A 179 -16.38 40.49 -36.56
C GLU A 179 -17.73 39.85 -36.79
N GLN A 180 -18.76 40.46 -36.24
CA GLN A 180 -20.10 40.42 -36.86
C GLN A 180 -20.77 41.80 -36.63
N ARG A 181 -20.69 42.63 -37.63
CA ARG A 181 -21.62 43.69 -37.92
C ARG A 181 -22.76 43.15 -38.77
#